data_95d3c6bb79005abe8a4e41214293e2ea
#
_entry.id   95d3c6bb79005abe8a4e41214293e2ea
#
_cell.length_a   1.000
_cell.length_b   1.000
_cell.length_c   1.000
_cell.angle_alpha   90.00
_cell.angle_beta   90.00
_cell.angle_gamma   90.00
#
_symmetry.space_group_name_H-M   'P 1'
#
loop_
_entity.id
_entity.type
_entity.pdbx_description
1 polymer ?
#
loop_
_entity_poly.entity_id
_entity_poly.type
_entity_poly.pdbx_seq_one_letter_code
_entity_poly.pdbx_strand_id
1 'polypeptide(L)'
;MAKAQGSGEDAYIVIEKTYSKAEGAVAEDQVVFNNSYEPKPIVLPGEGESAVQGRKTLVGRDSLVDEEFSFTLSAANTAARTGLKENFIIFNGDTAQDTMQKTVNGLTNNQAATFDFDSIEFKRPGTYVFSVVENAPENGNGMVYDRHTARVRVIVTDENGELKAETAYYNGEGADTDAAAFVNLYTASATYGTGAELIVEKTLSGRALKAGEFTFKIEAADSDTVNAETADAKLSDSDREFTNTSGAADGVASRILTNCQG
;
A
#
# COMPACT_ATOMS: atom_id res chain seq x y z
N MET A 1 42.38 -47.04 28.46
CA MET A 1 43.27 -48.21 28.87
C MET A 1 42.44 -49.21 29.63
N ALA A 2 42.73 -50.52 29.49
CA ALA A 2 42.14 -51.54 30.33
C ALA A 2 43.18 -52.01 31.35
N LYS A 3 42.84 -52.04 32.62
CA LYS A 3 43.68 -52.50 33.68
C LYS A 3 42.95 -53.58 34.49
N ALA A 4 43.63 -54.67 34.82
CA ALA A 4 43.12 -55.66 35.74
C ALA A 4 43.24 -55.14 37.16
N GLN A 5 42.19 -55.29 37.97
CA GLN A 5 42.15 -54.99 39.39
C GLN A 5 41.61 -56.20 40.14
N GLY A 6 42.16 -56.43 41.34
CA GLY A 6 41.82 -57.59 42.16
C GLY A 6 42.69 -58.84 41.87
N SER A 7 42.54 -59.88 42.65
CA SER A 7 43.22 -61.18 42.53
C SER A 7 42.26 -62.31 42.89
N GLY A 8 42.44 -63.51 42.26
CA GLY A 8 41.56 -64.65 42.45
C GLY A 8 40.19 -64.51 41.76
N GLU A 9 39.15 -65.10 42.37
CA GLU A 9 37.77 -65.06 41.77
C GLU A 9 37.14 -63.67 41.74
N ASP A 10 37.69 -62.68 42.44
CA ASP A 10 37.23 -61.29 42.48
C ASP A 10 37.95 -60.36 41.45
N ALA A 11 38.75 -60.93 40.56
CA ALA A 11 39.48 -60.15 39.59
C ALA A 11 38.52 -59.61 38.49
N TYR A 12 38.55 -58.32 38.27
CA TYR A 12 37.73 -57.63 37.20
C TYR A 12 38.60 -56.69 36.38
N ILE A 13 38.11 -56.39 35.19
CA ILE A 13 38.79 -55.50 34.26
C ILE A 13 38.10 -54.15 34.33
N VAL A 14 38.82 -53.12 34.73
CA VAL A 14 38.36 -51.72 34.59
C VAL A 14 38.77 -51.20 33.25
N ILE A 15 37.79 -50.74 32.46
CA ILE A 15 38.00 -50.09 31.17
C ILE A 15 37.76 -48.59 31.35
N GLU A 16 38.84 -47.83 31.34
CA GLU A 16 38.75 -46.38 31.26
C GLU A 16 38.66 -45.96 29.81
N LYS A 17 37.61 -45.26 29.48
CA LYS A 17 37.40 -44.58 28.14
C LYS A 17 37.73 -43.10 28.32
N THR A 18 38.57 -42.61 27.44
CA THR A 18 38.88 -41.19 27.38
C THR A 18 38.66 -40.72 25.97
N TYR A 19 37.82 -39.72 25.80
CA TYR A 19 37.60 -39.03 24.53
C TYR A 19 38.38 -37.73 24.56
N SER A 20 39.06 -37.39 23.46
CA SER A 20 39.78 -36.13 23.31
C SER A 20 39.51 -35.53 21.95
N LYS A 21 39.37 -34.22 21.88
CA LYS A 21 39.45 -33.41 20.69
C LYS A 21 40.75 -32.59 20.68
N ALA A 22 41.07 -31.90 19.59
CA ALA A 22 42.37 -31.21 19.41
C ALA A 22 42.77 -30.26 20.54
N GLU A 23 41.83 -29.83 21.39
CA GLU A 23 42.06 -28.85 22.47
C GLU A 23 41.87 -29.40 23.88
N GLY A 24 41.93 -30.72 24.09
CA GLY A 24 41.92 -31.30 25.44
C GLY A 24 41.01 -32.52 25.62
N ALA A 25 41.18 -33.22 26.77
CA ALA A 25 40.37 -34.36 27.15
C ALA A 25 38.97 -33.90 27.57
N VAL A 26 37.96 -34.60 27.10
CA VAL A 26 36.56 -34.38 27.50
C VAL A 26 36.11 -35.55 28.35
N ALA A 27 35.71 -35.28 29.58
CA ALA A 27 35.17 -36.30 30.50
C ALA A 27 33.66 -36.46 30.21
N GLU A 28 33.32 -37.05 29.06
CA GLU A 28 31.94 -37.31 28.64
C GLU A 28 31.77 -38.77 28.23
N ASP A 29 30.56 -39.30 28.44
CA ASP A 29 30.22 -40.67 28.08
C ASP A 29 30.10 -40.92 26.58
N GLN A 30 30.17 -39.85 25.77
CA GLN A 30 30.00 -39.91 24.32
C GLN A 30 30.83 -38.87 23.56
N VAL A 31 31.14 -39.16 22.31
CA VAL A 31 31.75 -38.21 21.40
C VAL A 31 30.66 -37.47 20.65
N VAL A 32 30.66 -36.14 20.74
CA VAL A 32 29.68 -35.28 20.08
C VAL A 32 30.39 -34.53 18.95
N PHE A 33 29.79 -34.61 17.74
CA PHE A 33 30.19 -33.82 16.60
C PHE A 33 29.09 -32.79 16.36
N ASN A 34 29.44 -31.49 16.30
CA ASN A 34 28.54 -30.40 15.97
C ASN A 34 28.94 -29.85 14.61
N ASN A 35 28.01 -29.90 13.67
CA ASN A 35 28.17 -29.27 12.36
C ASN A 35 27.25 -28.05 12.30
N SER A 36 27.74 -26.94 11.80
CA SER A 36 26.93 -25.78 11.40
C SER A 36 26.90 -25.70 9.89
N TYR A 37 25.76 -25.38 9.38
CA TYR A 37 25.56 -25.12 7.96
C TYR A 37 24.89 -23.77 7.79
N GLU A 38 25.52 -22.86 7.05
CA GLU A 38 25.03 -21.53 6.76
C GLU A 38 25.07 -21.29 5.25
N PRO A 39 23.94 -21.33 4.55
CA PRO A 39 23.90 -21.00 3.14
C PRO A 39 24.20 -19.51 2.91
N LYS A 40 24.67 -19.16 1.70
CA LYS A 40 24.86 -17.78 1.30
C LYS A 40 23.50 -17.05 1.28
N PRO A 41 23.34 -15.94 2.04
CA PRO A 41 22.10 -15.20 2.07
C PRO A 41 21.67 -14.68 0.69
N ILE A 42 20.35 -14.46 0.53
CA ILE A 42 19.79 -13.76 -0.63
C ILE A 42 19.22 -12.42 -0.20
N VAL A 43 19.39 -11.39 -1.02
CA VAL A 43 18.84 -10.04 -0.85
C VAL A 43 17.90 -9.73 -2.01
N LEU A 44 16.70 -9.25 -1.71
CA LEU A 44 15.73 -8.75 -2.69
C LEU A 44 15.66 -7.21 -2.60
N PRO A 45 15.87 -6.41 -3.70
CA PRO A 45 16.34 -6.88 -5.00
C PRO A 45 17.80 -7.34 -4.98
N GLY A 46 18.13 -8.29 -5.82
CA GLY A 46 19.47 -8.82 -5.96
C GLY A 46 19.76 -9.25 -7.40
N GLU A 47 20.87 -9.94 -7.62
CA GLU A 47 21.25 -10.44 -8.94
C GLU A 47 20.22 -11.47 -9.44
N GLY A 48 19.40 -11.07 -10.44
CA GLY A 48 18.35 -11.92 -11.02
C GLY A 48 17.03 -11.94 -10.23
N GLU A 49 16.93 -11.19 -9.12
CA GLU A 49 15.76 -11.17 -8.25
C GLU A 49 15.18 -9.75 -8.15
N SER A 50 13.86 -9.65 -8.26
CA SER A 50 13.14 -8.36 -8.16
C SER A 50 12.87 -7.99 -6.70
N ALA A 51 12.76 -6.68 -6.45
CA ALA A 51 12.23 -6.16 -5.19
C ALA A 51 10.79 -6.65 -4.95
N VAL A 52 10.35 -6.60 -3.68
CA VAL A 52 8.92 -6.68 -3.37
C VAL A 52 8.24 -5.42 -3.91
N GLN A 53 7.30 -5.61 -4.84
CA GLN A 53 6.71 -4.54 -5.63
C GLN A 53 5.30 -4.21 -5.18
N GLY A 54 4.99 -2.91 -5.16
CA GLY A 54 3.64 -2.38 -5.03
C GLY A 54 3.18 -1.63 -6.28
N ARG A 55 1.87 -1.48 -6.42
CA ARG A 55 1.23 -0.73 -7.51
C ARG A 55 0.12 0.14 -6.95
N LYS A 56 0.13 1.42 -7.29
CA LYS A 56 -0.90 2.37 -6.89
C LYS A 56 -1.60 2.97 -8.10
N THR A 57 -2.92 2.98 -8.07
CA THR A 57 -3.76 3.67 -9.05
C THR A 57 -4.68 4.64 -8.32
N LEU A 58 -4.77 5.87 -8.82
CA LEU A 58 -5.75 6.86 -8.42
C LEU A 58 -6.74 7.05 -9.58
N VAL A 59 -8.03 6.92 -9.28
CA VAL A 59 -9.13 7.08 -10.25
C VAL A 59 -9.97 8.30 -9.86
N GLY A 60 -10.37 9.10 -10.83
CA GLY A 60 -11.23 10.28 -10.66
C GLY A 60 -10.50 11.61 -10.77
N ARG A 61 -9.20 11.67 -10.55
CA ARG A 61 -8.34 12.85 -10.79
C ARG A 61 -6.86 12.48 -10.74
N ASP A 62 -6.02 13.41 -11.16
CA ASP A 62 -4.59 13.36 -10.85
C ASP A 62 -4.36 13.62 -9.34
N SER A 63 -3.24 13.17 -8.79
CA SER A 63 -2.86 13.54 -7.43
C SER A 63 -2.56 15.05 -7.36
N LEU A 64 -2.87 15.64 -6.21
CA LEU A 64 -2.50 17.03 -5.94
C LEU A 64 -0.98 17.13 -5.75
N VAL A 65 -0.47 18.36 -5.88
CA VAL A 65 0.91 18.67 -5.50
C VAL A 65 1.08 18.35 -4.02
N ASP A 66 2.15 17.64 -3.68
CA ASP A 66 2.46 17.18 -2.31
C ASP A 66 1.47 16.15 -1.71
N GLU A 67 0.56 15.59 -2.51
CA GLU A 67 -0.28 14.48 -2.07
C GLU A 67 0.50 13.17 -2.11
N GLU A 68 0.56 12.51 -0.96
CA GLU A 68 1.33 11.29 -0.76
C GLU A 68 0.43 10.13 -0.35
N PHE A 69 0.74 8.95 -0.89
CA PHE A 69 0.13 7.68 -0.53
C PHE A 69 1.19 6.79 0.10
N SER A 70 0.99 6.40 1.34
CA SER A 70 1.97 5.64 2.12
C SER A 70 1.53 4.20 2.30
N PHE A 71 2.48 3.28 2.21
CA PHE A 71 2.27 1.83 2.32
C PHE A 71 3.18 1.26 3.39
N THR A 72 2.67 0.28 4.13
CA THR A 72 3.44 -0.45 5.14
C THR A 72 3.50 -1.92 4.79
N LEU A 73 4.71 -2.47 4.72
CA LEU A 73 4.97 -3.91 4.63
C LEU A 73 5.36 -4.44 6.01
N SER A 74 4.73 -5.54 6.43
CA SER A 74 4.94 -6.17 7.73
C SER A 74 4.82 -7.69 7.67
N ALA A 75 5.38 -8.41 8.64
CA ALA A 75 5.31 -9.86 8.71
C ALA A 75 3.89 -10.37 8.99
N ALA A 76 3.37 -11.25 8.12
CA ALA A 76 2.01 -11.78 8.23
C ALA A 76 1.92 -13.22 8.76
N ASN A 77 2.97 -14.04 8.63
CA ASN A 77 2.99 -15.39 9.19
C ASN A 77 4.02 -15.55 10.33
N THR A 78 3.97 -16.66 11.04
CA THR A 78 4.88 -16.94 12.14
C THR A 78 6.32 -17.05 11.67
N ALA A 79 6.58 -17.64 10.50
CA ALA A 79 7.93 -17.78 9.96
C ALA A 79 8.58 -16.41 9.70
N ALA A 80 7.86 -15.46 9.08
CA ALA A 80 8.36 -14.12 8.84
C ALA A 80 8.60 -13.35 10.16
N ARG A 81 7.64 -13.42 11.12
CA ARG A 81 7.81 -12.78 12.44
C ARG A 81 9.02 -13.33 13.20
N THR A 82 9.19 -14.64 13.20
CA THR A 82 10.38 -15.28 13.83
C THR A 82 11.64 -14.87 13.09
N GLY A 83 11.60 -14.79 11.75
CA GLY A 83 12.73 -14.37 10.93
C GLY A 83 13.25 -12.98 11.28
N LEU A 84 12.37 -12.01 11.42
CA LEU A 84 12.73 -10.66 11.85
C LEU A 84 13.25 -10.65 13.29
N LYS A 85 12.56 -11.31 14.22
CA LYS A 85 12.95 -11.37 15.62
C LYS A 85 14.33 -12.00 15.84
N GLU A 86 14.67 -13.04 15.08
CA GLU A 86 15.91 -13.78 15.20
C GLU A 86 17.00 -13.35 14.20
N ASN A 87 16.75 -12.27 13.44
CA ASN A 87 17.67 -11.65 12.48
C ASN A 87 18.12 -12.57 11.34
N PHE A 88 17.30 -13.51 10.93
CA PHE A 88 17.49 -14.22 9.66
C PHE A 88 16.59 -13.72 8.52
N ILE A 89 15.73 -12.72 8.82
CA ILE A 89 15.18 -11.76 7.86
C ILE A 89 15.60 -10.37 8.33
N ILE A 90 16.12 -9.54 7.44
CA ILE A 90 16.59 -8.20 7.78
C ILE A 90 16.04 -7.22 6.74
N PHE A 91 15.40 -6.15 7.19
CA PHE A 91 14.93 -5.06 6.37
C PHE A 91 15.98 -3.95 6.29
N ASN A 92 16.35 -3.51 5.08
CA ASN A 92 17.30 -2.42 4.83
C ASN A 92 18.67 -2.55 5.52
N GLY A 93 19.09 -3.77 5.85
CA GLY A 93 20.29 -3.99 6.64
C GLY A 93 20.17 -3.62 8.12
N ASP A 94 18.97 -3.27 8.61
CA ASP A 94 18.70 -2.89 9.98
C ASP A 94 17.99 -4.03 10.74
N THR A 95 18.65 -4.61 11.74
CA THR A 95 18.12 -5.71 12.55
C THR A 95 17.06 -5.28 13.57
N ALA A 96 16.87 -4.01 13.80
CA ALA A 96 15.85 -3.46 14.68
C ALA A 96 14.55 -3.10 13.95
N GLN A 97 14.56 -3.13 12.61
CA GLN A 97 13.42 -2.78 11.79
C GLN A 97 12.50 -4.00 11.60
N ASP A 98 11.24 -3.91 11.99
CA ASP A 98 10.22 -4.95 11.86
C ASP A 98 9.13 -4.65 10.82
N THR A 99 9.12 -3.41 10.28
CA THR A 99 8.24 -2.95 9.21
C THR A 99 9.00 -2.09 8.21
N MET A 100 8.55 -2.04 6.95
CA MET A 100 9.04 -1.09 5.96
C MET A 100 7.90 -0.19 5.50
N GLN A 101 8.22 1.07 5.23
CA GLN A 101 7.29 2.03 4.66
C GLN A 101 7.78 2.53 3.31
N LYS A 102 6.82 2.77 2.40
CA LYS A 102 7.08 3.38 1.10
C LYS A 102 6.01 4.41 0.78
N THR A 103 6.41 5.53 0.22
CA THR A 103 5.51 6.62 -0.18
C THR A 103 5.54 6.81 -1.68
N VAL A 104 4.38 7.09 -2.26
CA VAL A 104 4.18 7.36 -3.69
C VAL A 104 3.43 8.67 -3.84
N ASN A 105 3.83 9.48 -4.81
CA ASN A 105 3.21 10.75 -5.16
C ASN A 105 3.16 10.92 -6.68
N GLY A 106 2.63 12.05 -7.17
CA GLY A 106 2.64 12.39 -8.59
C GLY A 106 1.84 11.42 -9.47
N LEU A 107 0.72 10.89 -8.96
CA LEU A 107 -0.10 9.94 -9.69
C LEU A 107 -0.91 10.64 -10.78
N THR A 108 -0.97 10.04 -11.97
CA THR A 108 -1.84 10.44 -13.07
C THR A 108 -3.14 9.65 -13.00
N ASN A 109 -4.26 10.33 -13.23
CA ASN A 109 -5.60 9.74 -13.20
C ASN A 109 -5.68 8.45 -14.03
N ASN A 110 -6.20 7.41 -13.41
CA ASN A 110 -6.42 6.08 -14.00
C ASN A 110 -5.17 5.41 -14.58
N GLN A 111 -3.98 5.85 -14.17
CA GLN A 111 -2.72 5.23 -14.53
C GLN A 111 -2.08 4.57 -13.29
N ALA A 112 -1.62 3.36 -13.46
CA ALA A 112 -0.93 2.63 -12.41
C ALA A 112 0.53 3.09 -12.31
N ALA A 113 0.95 3.47 -11.09
CA ALA A 113 2.35 3.73 -10.75
C ALA A 113 2.89 2.55 -9.93
N THR A 114 4.01 1.99 -10.33
CA THR A 114 4.72 0.95 -9.57
C THR A 114 5.72 1.56 -8.61
N PHE A 115 5.94 0.89 -7.50
CA PHE A 115 6.96 1.24 -6.53
C PHE A 115 7.57 -0.01 -5.90
N ASP A 116 8.82 0.09 -5.50
CA ASP A 116 9.56 -1.01 -4.89
C ASP A 116 9.76 -0.74 -3.41
N PHE A 117 9.56 -1.76 -2.57
CA PHE A 117 10.06 -1.74 -1.22
C PHE A 117 11.58 -1.88 -1.23
N ASP A 118 12.22 -1.35 -0.20
CA ASP A 118 13.66 -1.41 -0.08
C ASP A 118 14.14 -2.86 0.17
N SER A 119 15.41 -3.06 0.50
CA SER A 119 16.00 -4.40 0.51
C SER A 119 15.49 -5.30 1.64
N ILE A 120 15.30 -6.59 1.33
CA ILE A 120 15.02 -7.66 2.28
C ILE A 120 16.09 -8.73 2.14
N GLU A 121 16.85 -8.98 3.19
CA GLU A 121 17.80 -10.09 3.26
C GLU A 121 17.16 -11.32 3.92
N PHE A 122 17.34 -12.50 3.33
CA PHE A 122 16.97 -13.80 3.90
C PHE A 122 18.21 -14.65 4.09
N LYS A 123 18.38 -15.23 5.28
CA LYS A 123 19.51 -16.06 5.66
C LYS A 123 19.17 -17.54 5.82
N ARG A 124 17.88 -17.90 5.71
CA ARG A 124 17.41 -19.29 5.87
C ARG A 124 16.34 -19.61 4.84
N PRO A 125 16.27 -20.86 4.36
CA PRO A 125 15.15 -21.31 3.55
C PRO A 125 13.85 -21.30 4.36
N GLY A 126 12.71 -21.09 3.68
CA GLY A 126 11.40 -21.07 4.31
C GLY A 126 10.34 -20.42 3.45
N THR A 127 9.09 -20.45 3.91
CA THR A 127 7.97 -19.75 3.30
C THR A 127 7.58 -18.59 4.18
N TYR A 128 7.85 -17.39 3.72
CA TYR A 128 7.61 -16.13 4.42
C TYR A 128 6.43 -15.41 3.79
N VAL A 129 5.51 -14.94 4.61
CA VAL A 129 4.36 -14.18 4.14
C VAL A 129 4.39 -12.82 4.82
N PHE A 130 4.29 -11.79 4.00
CA PHE A 130 4.16 -10.41 4.43
C PHE A 130 2.79 -9.86 4.04
N SER A 131 2.34 -8.83 4.73
CA SER A 131 1.17 -8.02 4.37
C SER A 131 1.62 -6.65 3.95
N VAL A 132 0.97 -6.12 2.92
CA VAL A 132 1.06 -4.72 2.51
C VAL A 132 -0.30 -4.07 2.72
N VAL A 133 -0.31 -2.91 3.35
CA VAL A 133 -1.50 -2.10 3.57
C VAL A 133 -1.23 -0.66 3.17
N GLU A 134 -2.24 0.03 2.66
CA GLU A 134 -2.19 1.48 2.50
C GLU A 134 -2.52 2.16 3.83
N ASN A 135 -1.71 3.14 4.24
CA ASN A 135 -1.92 3.93 5.45
C ASN A 135 -2.95 5.02 5.16
N ALA A 136 -4.21 4.63 5.02
CA ALA A 136 -5.30 5.53 4.68
C ALA A 136 -5.76 6.36 5.89
N PRO A 137 -5.97 7.69 5.76
CA PRO A 137 -6.56 8.50 6.81
C PRO A 137 -8.02 8.10 7.07
N GLU A 138 -8.54 8.44 8.24
CA GLU A 138 -9.94 8.17 8.58
C GLU A 138 -10.91 8.97 7.72
N ASN A 139 -10.60 10.26 7.48
CA ASN A 139 -11.38 11.15 6.63
C ASN A 139 -10.74 11.28 5.25
N GLY A 140 -11.44 10.79 4.24
CA GLY A 140 -10.96 10.77 2.87
C GLY A 140 -11.11 12.08 2.10
N ASN A 141 -11.91 13.05 2.57
CA ASN A 141 -12.19 14.31 1.85
C ASN A 141 -12.54 14.10 0.37
N GLY A 142 -13.48 13.19 0.09
CA GLY A 142 -13.85 12.78 -1.27
C GLY A 142 -13.01 11.62 -1.82
N MET A 143 -11.99 11.16 -1.13
CA MET A 143 -11.22 9.98 -1.47
C MET A 143 -11.77 8.74 -0.77
N VAL A 144 -12.09 7.72 -1.54
CA VAL A 144 -12.36 6.37 -1.07
C VAL A 144 -11.07 5.57 -1.19
N TYR A 145 -10.44 5.33 -0.04
CA TYR A 145 -9.18 4.59 0.03
C TYR A 145 -9.40 3.09 -0.05
N ASP A 146 -8.51 2.43 -0.73
CA ASP A 146 -8.43 0.97 -0.75
C ASP A 146 -7.92 0.46 0.60
N ARG A 147 -8.77 -0.24 1.34
CA ARG A 147 -8.47 -0.73 2.69
C ARG A 147 -8.20 -2.23 2.76
N HIS A 148 -8.05 -2.88 1.60
CA HIS A 148 -7.71 -4.29 1.61
C HIS A 148 -6.27 -4.53 2.09
N THR A 149 -5.96 -5.75 2.44
CA THR A 149 -4.61 -6.19 2.78
C THR A 149 -4.09 -7.06 1.66
N ALA A 150 -3.12 -6.58 0.91
CA ALA A 150 -2.39 -7.42 -0.04
C ALA A 150 -1.42 -8.33 0.72
N ARG A 151 -1.18 -9.53 0.19
CA ARG A 151 -0.22 -10.48 0.74
C ARG A 151 0.90 -10.74 -0.25
N VAL A 152 2.11 -10.84 0.29
CA VAL A 152 3.31 -11.18 -0.47
C VAL A 152 3.88 -12.45 0.12
N ARG A 153 3.93 -13.52 -0.65
CA ARG A 153 4.58 -14.78 -0.27
C ARG A 153 5.94 -14.87 -0.93
N VAL A 154 6.97 -15.02 -0.12
CA VAL A 154 8.34 -15.27 -0.56
C VAL A 154 8.71 -16.68 -0.15
N ILE A 155 9.01 -17.54 -1.13
CA ILE A 155 9.52 -18.89 -0.92
C ILE A 155 11.03 -18.84 -1.12
N VAL A 156 11.78 -19.11 -0.07
CA VAL A 156 13.24 -19.17 -0.10
C VAL A 156 13.65 -20.62 -0.06
N THR A 157 14.41 -21.06 -1.06
CA THR A 157 14.98 -22.42 -1.19
C THR A 157 16.49 -22.38 -1.09
N ASP A 158 17.08 -23.48 -0.66
CA ASP A 158 18.53 -23.67 -0.66
C ASP A 158 18.92 -24.53 -1.88
N GLU A 159 19.74 -23.97 -2.72
CA GLU A 159 20.30 -24.65 -3.91
C GLU A 159 21.83 -24.79 -3.77
N ASN A 160 22.24 -25.89 -3.11
CA ASN A 160 23.66 -26.21 -2.93
C ASN A 160 24.49 -25.15 -2.18
N GLY A 161 23.91 -24.54 -1.14
CA GLY A 161 24.57 -23.52 -0.33
C GLY A 161 24.30 -22.09 -0.76
N GLU A 162 23.50 -21.86 -1.80
CA GLU A 162 23.01 -20.54 -2.20
C GLU A 162 21.50 -20.49 -2.06
N LEU A 163 20.99 -19.44 -1.43
CA LEU A 163 19.55 -19.20 -1.32
C LEU A 163 19.01 -18.59 -2.63
N LYS A 164 17.82 -19.07 -3.03
CA LYS A 164 16.99 -18.52 -4.12
C LYS A 164 15.64 -18.14 -3.57
N ALA A 165 14.98 -17.15 -4.19
CA ALA A 165 13.68 -16.67 -3.74
C ALA A 165 12.69 -16.61 -4.92
N GLU A 166 11.44 -17.01 -4.65
CA GLU A 166 10.30 -16.81 -5.54
C GLU A 166 9.25 -15.98 -4.83
N THR A 167 8.76 -14.91 -5.48
CA THR A 167 7.77 -14.01 -4.92
C THR A 167 6.43 -14.14 -5.65
N ALA A 168 5.32 -14.22 -4.88
CA ALA A 168 3.96 -14.23 -5.39
C ALA A 168 3.09 -13.26 -4.60
N TYR A 169 2.13 -12.62 -5.28
CA TYR A 169 1.26 -11.58 -4.74
C TYR A 169 -0.19 -11.99 -4.77
N TYR A 170 -0.94 -11.62 -3.72
CA TYR A 170 -2.35 -11.91 -3.56
C TYR A 170 -3.08 -10.62 -3.14
N ASN A 171 -3.91 -10.10 -4.03
CA ASN A 171 -4.73 -8.89 -3.81
C ASN A 171 -6.18 -9.32 -3.59
N GLY A 172 -6.59 -9.54 -2.32
CA GLY A 172 -7.88 -10.10 -1.99
C GLY A 172 -7.95 -11.63 -2.10
N GLU A 173 -9.12 -12.18 -2.34
CA GLU A 173 -9.34 -13.63 -2.42
C GLU A 173 -8.95 -14.17 -3.80
N GLY A 174 -7.80 -14.83 -3.89
CA GLY A 174 -7.49 -15.78 -4.94
C GLY A 174 -6.90 -15.27 -6.26
N ALA A 175 -6.40 -14.05 -6.33
CA ALA A 175 -5.75 -13.55 -7.55
C ALA A 175 -4.22 -13.45 -7.36
N ASP A 176 -3.48 -14.26 -8.09
CA ASP A 176 -2.04 -14.07 -8.27
C ASP A 176 -1.82 -12.87 -9.21
N THR A 177 -1.04 -11.91 -8.74
CA THR A 177 -0.64 -10.72 -9.50
C THR A 177 0.87 -10.54 -9.39
N ASP A 178 1.41 -9.61 -10.15
CA ASP A 178 2.83 -9.27 -10.19
C ASP A 178 3.24 -8.19 -9.16
N ALA A 179 2.27 -7.63 -8.41
CA ALA A 179 2.51 -6.62 -7.39
C ALA A 179 1.38 -6.57 -6.36
N ALA A 180 1.65 -6.00 -5.17
CA ALA A 180 0.64 -5.59 -4.21
C ALA A 180 -0.08 -4.34 -4.75
N ALA A 181 -1.30 -4.50 -5.27
CA ALA A 181 -2.01 -3.46 -6.03
C ALA A 181 -3.11 -2.80 -5.20
N PHE A 182 -3.17 -1.46 -5.24
CA PHE A 182 -4.14 -0.63 -4.51
C PHE A 182 -4.79 0.39 -5.44
N VAL A 183 -6.10 0.55 -5.34
CA VAL A 183 -6.88 1.49 -6.17
C VAL A 183 -7.68 2.42 -5.28
N ASN A 184 -7.39 3.73 -5.32
CA ASN A 184 -8.22 4.73 -4.67
C ASN A 184 -9.15 5.39 -5.69
N LEU A 185 -10.37 5.66 -5.26
CA LEU A 185 -11.36 6.37 -6.06
C LEU A 185 -11.62 7.74 -5.44
N TYR A 186 -11.38 8.80 -6.19
CA TYR A 186 -11.78 10.13 -5.80
C TYR A 186 -13.18 10.44 -6.33
N THR A 187 -14.09 10.71 -5.41
CA THR A 187 -15.45 11.14 -5.71
C THR A 187 -15.75 12.36 -4.85
N ALA A 188 -15.67 13.55 -5.46
CA ALA A 188 -16.12 14.77 -4.81
C ALA A 188 -17.43 15.20 -5.45
N SER A 189 -18.40 15.55 -4.63
CA SER A 189 -19.63 16.19 -5.09
C SER A 189 -19.81 17.52 -4.37
N ALA A 190 -20.21 18.52 -5.09
CA ALA A 190 -20.68 19.80 -4.54
C ALA A 190 -22.06 20.09 -5.11
N THR A 191 -23.01 20.40 -4.24
CA THR A 191 -24.34 20.83 -4.67
C THR A 191 -24.41 22.35 -4.62
N TYR A 192 -24.70 22.98 -5.75
CA TYR A 192 -25.06 24.39 -5.79
C TYR A 192 -26.39 24.58 -5.06
N GLY A 193 -26.51 25.65 -4.27
CA GLY A 193 -27.75 25.98 -3.59
C GLY A 193 -27.69 25.92 -2.05
N THR A 194 -26.63 25.37 -1.44
CA THR A 194 -26.40 25.39 0.01
C THR A 194 -25.11 26.15 0.33
N GLY A 195 -25.08 27.46 0.02
CA GLY A 195 -23.95 28.33 0.38
C GLY A 195 -23.13 28.86 -0.79
N ALA A 196 -23.39 28.41 -2.02
CA ALA A 196 -22.85 28.99 -3.26
C ALA A 196 -23.99 29.12 -4.27
N GLU A 197 -24.56 30.31 -4.37
CA GLU A 197 -25.61 30.63 -5.35
C GLU A 197 -24.96 31.25 -6.57
N LEU A 198 -25.37 30.81 -7.78
CA LEU A 198 -25.02 31.49 -9.01
C LEU A 198 -25.98 32.68 -9.16
N ILE A 199 -25.45 33.88 -9.04
CA ILE A 199 -26.24 35.12 -9.04
C ILE A 199 -26.07 35.80 -10.39
N VAL A 200 -27.18 36.07 -11.03
CA VAL A 200 -27.23 36.95 -12.20
C VAL A 200 -27.98 38.20 -11.83
N GLU A 201 -27.42 39.37 -12.10
CA GLU A 201 -28.09 40.66 -11.96
C GLU A 201 -28.45 41.23 -13.31
N LYS A 202 -29.72 41.63 -13.47
CA LYS A 202 -30.22 42.29 -14.67
C LYS A 202 -30.70 43.71 -14.35
N THR A 203 -30.07 44.66 -14.99
CA THR A 203 -30.52 46.08 -14.98
C THR A 203 -31.11 46.44 -16.31
N LEU A 204 -32.23 47.12 -16.33
CA LEU A 204 -32.83 47.72 -17.51
C LEU A 204 -32.95 49.24 -17.31
N SER A 205 -32.44 50.01 -18.26
CA SER A 205 -32.53 51.48 -18.23
C SER A 205 -33.52 51.98 -19.26
N GLY A 206 -34.22 53.06 -18.94
CA GLY A 206 -35.21 53.68 -19.80
C GLY A 206 -36.64 53.23 -19.51
N ARG A 207 -36.86 52.20 -18.74
CA ARG A 207 -38.17 51.78 -18.22
C ARG A 207 -38.01 50.73 -17.15
N ALA A 208 -39.08 50.45 -16.43
CA ALA A 208 -39.13 49.37 -15.46
C ALA A 208 -38.97 47.97 -16.14
N LEU A 209 -38.23 47.10 -15.50
CA LEU A 209 -38.07 45.67 -15.84
C LEU A 209 -39.32 44.91 -15.38
N LYS A 210 -39.88 44.07 -16.24
CA LYS A 210 -41.02 43.19 -15.91
C LYS A 210 -40.51 41.78 -15.59
N ALA A 211 -41.25 41.07 -14.75
CA ALA A 211 -40.99 39.65 -14.47
C ALA A 211 -41.18 38.81 -15.75
N GLY A 212 -40.32 37.82 -15.97
CA GLY A 212 -40.38 36.92 -17.11
C GLY A 212 -39.94 37.51 -18.46
N GLU A 213 -39.35 38.72 -18.48
CA GLU A 213 -39.01 39.46 -19.68
C GLU A 213 -37.70 39.02 -20.34
N PHE A 214 -36.75 38.49 -19.54
CA PHE A 214 -35.44 38.06 -20.02
C PHE A 214 -35.15 36.63 -19.60
N THR A 215 -34.65 35.83 -20.52
CA THR A 215 -34.20 34.47 -20.30
C THR A 215 -32.67 34.41 -20.31
N PHE A 216 -32.11 33.65 -19.39
CA PHE A 216 -30.69 33.44 -19.27
C PHE A 216 -30.40 31.95 -19.42
N LYS A 217 -29.25 31.62 -19.98
CA LYS A 217 -28.80 30.24 -20.18
C LYS A 217 -27.44 30.04 -19.59
N ILE A 218 -27.26 28.91 -18.92
CA ILE A 218 -25.95 28.44 -18.43
C ILE A 218 -25.46 27.37 -19.39
N GLU A 219 -24.25 27.53 -19.89
CA GLU A 219 -23.57 26.56 -20.75
C GLU A 219 -22.16 26.33 -20.27
N ALA A 220 -21.64 25.14 -20.52
CA ALA A 220 -20.24 24.82 -20.29
C ALA A 220 -19.35 25.68 -21.19
N ALA A 221 -18.33 26.33 -20.60
CA ALA A 221 -17.45 27.25 -21.32
C ALA A 221 -16.25 26.55 -21.99
N ASP A 222 -15.89 25.36 -21.55
CA ASP A 222 -14.73 24.64 -22.03
C ASP A 222 -14.95 23.11 -21.99
N SER A 223 -13.98 22.37 -22.54
CA SER A 223 -14.02 20.90 -22.60
C SER A 223 -13.97 20.24 -21.22
N ASP A 224 -13.33 20.86 -20.24
CA ASP A 224 -13.20 20.29 -18.90
C ASP A 224 -14.53 20.36 -18.16
N THR A 225 -15.25 21.47 -18.28
CA THR A 225 -16.61 21.63 -17.77
C THR A 225 -17.60 20.68 -18.47
N VAL A 226 -17.48 20.50 -19.79
CA VAL A 226 -18.31 19.53 -20.55
C VAL A 226 -18.04 18.10 -20.07
N ASN A 227 -16.78 17.75 -19.81
CA ASN A 227 -16.42 16.42 -19.33
C ASN A 227 -16.96 16.18 -17.91
N ALA A 228 -16.92 17.17 -17.02
CA ALA A 228 -17.52 17.10 -15.70
C ALA A 228 -19.05 16.91 -15.77
N GLU A 229 -19.74 17.60 -16.69
CA GLU A 229 -21.18 17.44 -16.93
C GLU A 229 -21.56 16.05 -17.44
N THR A 230 -20.68 15.36 -18.16
CA THR A 230 -20.95 14.01 -18.69
C THR A 230 -20.70 12.89 -17.68
N ALA A 231 -19.97 13.16 -16.58
CA ALA A 231 -19.71 12.18 -15.54
C ALA A 231 -20.91 12.04 -14.58
N ASP A 232 -20.96 12.85 -13.53
CA ASP A 232 -22.02 12.74 -12.50
C ASP A 232 -22.61 14.10 -12.06
N ALA A 233 -22.02 15.21 -12.48
CA ALA A 233 -22.47 16.55 -12.15
C ALA A 233 -23.30 17.13 -13.32
N LYS A 234 -24.56 16.76 -13.42
CA LYS A 234 -25.44 17.31 -14.46
C LYS A 234 -26.28 18.46 -13.93
N LEU A 235 -26.19 19.60 -14.59
CA LEU A 235 -27.30 20.56 -14.54
C LEU A 235 -28.50 19.94 -15.27
N SER A 236 -29.65 19.85 -14.61
CA SER A 236 -30.87 19.43 -15.29
C SER A 236 -31.22 20.39 -16.42
N ASP A 237 -31.92 19.94 -17.46
CA ASP A 237 -32.32 20.82 -18.57
C ASP A 237 -33.19 22.00 -18.08
N SER A 238 -33.93 21.80 -16.97
CA SER A 238 -34.72 22.86 -16.31
C SER A 238 -33.86 23.90 -15.59
N ASP A 239 -32.61 23.57 -15.22
CA ASP A 239 -31.72 24.48 -14.54
C ASP A 239 -30.77 25.24 -15.49
N ARG A 240 -30.75 24.85 -16.74
CA ARG A 240 -29.95 25.51 -17.77
C ARG A 240 -30.54 26.80 -18.30
N GLU A 241 -31.86 26.92 -18.28
CA GLU A 241 -32.59 28.14 -18.72
C GLU A 241 -33.44 28.65 -17.55
N PHE A 242 -33.31 29.93 -17.27
CA PHE A 242 -34.11 30.61 -16.24
C PHE A 242 -34.45 32.03 -16.64
N THR A 243 -35.56 32.52 -16.16
CA THR A 243 -36.03 33.87 -16.44
C THR A 243 -35.98 34.71 -15.15
N ASN A 244 -35.95 36.06 -15.32
CA ASN A 244 -36.09 36.92 -14.16
C ASN A 244 -37.50 36.78 -13.56
N THR A 245 -37.56 36.27 -12.30
CA THR A 245 -38.83 36.05 -11.59
C THR A 245 -39.44 37.31 -11.03
N SER A 246 -38.66 38.37 -10.90
CA SER A 246 -39.08 39.66 -10.35
C SER A 246 -38.83 40.80 -11.33
N GLY A 247 -39.70 41.80 -11.33
CA GLY A 247 -39.46 43.08 -11.97
C GLY A 247 -38.60 43.99 -11.07
N ALA A 248 -38.12 45.10 -11.67
CA ALA A 248 -37.40 46.16 -10.97
C ALA A 248 -37.73 47.52 -11.56
N ALA A 249 -37.55 48.56 -10.77
CA ALA A 249 -37.69 49.93 -11.26
C ALA A 249 -36.64 50.28 -12.31
N ASP A 250 -36.88 51.34 -13.09
CA ASP A 250 -35.92 51.80 -14.09
C ASP A 250 -34.52 52.04 -13.45
N GLY A 251 -33.53 51.45 -14.08
CA GLY A 251 -32.15 51.57 -13.63
C GLY A 251 -31.80 50.77 -12.37
N VAL A 252 -32.73 50.01 -11.81
CA VAL A 252 -32.49 49.15 -10.60
C VAL A 252 -32.22 47.72 -11.03
N ALA A 253 -31.21 47.11 -10.45
CA ALA A 253 -30.88 45.71 -10.68
C ALA A 253 -31.93 44.77 -10.06
N SER A 254 -32.38 43.78 -10.84
CA SER A 254 -33.11 42.60 -10.32
C SER A 254 -32.14 41.46 -10.17
N ARG A 255 -32.05 40.94 -8.96
CA ARG A 255 -31.23 39.78 -8.64
C ARG A 255 -32.00 38.50 -8.96
N ILE A 256 -31.40 37.69 -9.78
CA ILE A 256 -31.97 36.41 -10.22
C ILE A 256 -31.17 35.32 -9.55
N LEU A 257 -31.85 34.57 -8.67
CA LEU A 257 -31.29 33.39 -8.03
C LEU A 257 -31.57 32.18 -8.90
N THR A 258 -30.55 31.43 -9.22
CA THR A 258 -30.71 30.11 -9.83
C THR A 258 -30.91 29.07 -8.72
N ASN A 259 -32.09 28.49 -8.62
CA ASN A 259 -32.35 27.31 -7.83
C ASN A 259 -31.86 26.09 -8.59
N CYS A 260 -30.55 25.85 -8.65
CA CYS A 260 -30.03 24.57 -9.11
C CYS A 260 -30.23 23.56 -7.97
N GLN A 261 -31.37 22.89 -7.96
CA GLN A 261 -31.57 21.68 -7.15
C GLN A 261 -31.20 20.48 -8.05
N GLY A 262 -30.00 19.91 -7.82
CA GLY A 262 -29.59 18.64 -8.40
C GLY A 262 -30.05 17.46 -7.51
#